data_7980896772441354e9db669b82333269
#
_entry.id   7980896772441354e9db669b82333269
#
_cell.length_a   1.000
_cell.length_b   1.000
_cell.length_c   1.000
_cell.angle_alpha   90.00
_cell.angle_beta   90.00
_cell.angle_gamma   90.00
#
_symmetry.space_group_name_H-M   'P 1'
#
loop_
_entity.id
_entity.type
_entity.pdbx_description
1 polymer ?
#
loop_
_entity_poly.entity_id
_entity_poly.type
_entity_poly.pdbx_seq_one_letter_code
_entity_poly.pdbx_strand_id
1 'polypeptide(L)'
;MAEPTNTRTILRRALCSELHMPFIRRTGGQSLVGASPTTTLITDTALFFETDLWNGHWFYSIVNDASRKIIDTRGDTTQIVLEYPSTLEVAGQAYEIHSVFNAAEIHGAINRAIDDAFPAFFDYITDETLVLNENTLKYSLTGLTSLPWQVTQIKVEHNETVIQGTATSGAVGLLTDTKAALSTVVAGWLVSIYGGTGAGQLRTVLSATGTTITPTVVFTTAPDSTSKYKVWNPNSQTSQWERVVTAGFDAKEYPSVLYLGKSFPTSEGLRIRLEYSCRPAALTVEGSTTVVPKEFIMHKALSFLFGQKVNDNRADRNRFANLEEYRRQLAEQYRTSRAFQHPGVTVWQEPQSLLSGSGFNPLS
;
A
#
# COMPACT_ATOMS: atom_id res chain seq x y z
N MET A 1 18.84 -10.19 9.37
CA MET A 1 18.12 -9.34 10.33
C MET A 1 17.07 -8.60 9.52
N ALA A 2 15.80 -8.71 9.88
CA ALA A 2 14.77 -7.89 9.24
C ALA A 2 15.09 -6.42 9.54
N GLU A 3 15.14 -5.57 8.52
CA GLU A 3 15.30 -4.13 8.74
C GLU A 3 14.14 -3.62 9.59
N PRO A 4 14.39 -2.69 10.52
CA PRO A 4 13.32 -2.14 11.35
C PRO A 4 12.27 -1.50 10.45
N THR A 5 11.02 -1.89 10.62
CA THR A 5 9.89 -1.42 9.83
C THR A 5 9.74 0.10 10.02
N ASN A 6 9.94 0.87 8.95
CA ASN A 6 9.82 2.34 8.97
C ASN A 6 8.35 2.74 8.99
N THR A 7 7.74 2.79 10.19
CA THR A 7 6.35 3.25 10.33
C THR A 7 6.27 4.77 10.37
N ARG A 8 5.09 5.33 9.99
CA ARG A 8 4.82 6.77 10.06
C ARG A 8 5.13 7.34 11.44
N THR A 9 4.73 6.63 12.51
CA THR A 9 5.03 7.00 13.89
C THR A 9 6.51 7.08 14.18
N ILE A 10 7.29 6.08 13.78
CA ILE A 10 8.74 6.05 14.01
C ILE A 10 9.43 7.19 13.29
N LEU A 11 9.07 7.44 12.04
CA LEU A 11 9.64 8.51 11.21
C LEU A 11 9.30 9.89 11.78
N ARG A 12 8.04 10.14 12.16
CA ARG A 12 7.63 11.40 12.79
C ARG A 12 8.44 11.70 14.04
N ARG A 13 8.54 10.73 14.95
CA ARG A 13 9.30 10.91 16.20
C ARG A 13 10.78 11.11 15.98
N ALA A 14 11.35 10.40 15.02
CA ALA A 14 12.75 10.61 14.66
C ALA A 14 12.98 12.02 14.10
N LEU A 15 12.08 12.54 13.27
CA LEU A 15 12.14 13.92 12.77
C LEU A 15 12.02 14.94 13.90
N CYS A 16 11.10 14.75 14.86
CA CYS A 16 10.99 15.63 16.02
C CYS A 16 12.29 15.62 16.86
N SER A 17 12.91 14.46 17.04
CA SER A 17 14.20 14.34 17.74
C SER A 17 15.32 15.07 17.02
N GLU A 18 15.45 14.92 15.72
CA GLU A 18 16.47 15.59 14.88
C GLU A 18 16.28 17.11 14.82
N LEU A 19 15.05 17.58 14.88
CA LEU A 19 14.71 19.00 14.92
C LEU A 19 14.98 19.61 16.32
N HIS A 20 15.42 18.80 17.31
CA HIS A 20 15.50 19.19 18.71
C HIS A 20 14.22 19.87 19.21
N MET A 21 13.09 19.45 18.65
CA MET A 21 11.78 19.97 19.08
C MET A 21 11.41 19.31 20.39
N PRO A 22 11.13 20.09 21.43
CA PRO A 22 10.49 19.52 22.60
C PRO A 22 9.17 18.92 22.14
N PHE A 23 9.03 17.63 22.30
CA PHE A 23 7.76 16.96 22.12
C PHE A 23 7.49 16.10 23.35
N ILE A 24 6.27 16.13 23.81
CA ILE A 24 5.79 15.30 24.89
C ILE A 24 4.90 14.24 24.28
N ARG A 25 5.17 13.00 24.65
CA ARG A 25 4.33 11.86 24.34
C ARG A 25 3.73 11.32 25.61
N ARG A 26 2.43 11.14 25.59
CA ARG A 26 1.72 10.41 26.64
C ARG A 26 1.18 9.11 26.08
N THR A 27 1.43 8.02 26.77
CA THR A 27 0.87 6.71 26.45
C THR A 27 -0.06 6.29 27.57
N GLY A 28 -1.22 5.85 27.20
CA GLY A 28 -2.23 5.12 27.94
C GLY A 28 -2.29 5.16 29.45
N GLY A 29 -3.47 5.25 29.99
CA GLY A 29 -3.77 5.14 31.42
C GLY A 29 -4.06 6.47 32.11
N GLN A 30 -4.07 7.59 31.39
CA GLN A 30 -4.35 8.89 31.99
C GLN A 30 -5.61 9.51 31.41
N SER A 31 -6.41 10.05 32.30
CA SER A 31 -7.71 10.58 31.98
C SER A 31 -7.57 11.88 31.18
N LEU A 32 -7.85 11.84 29.89
CA LEU A 32 -8.31 13.03 29.17
C LEU A 32 -9.74 13.27 29.65
N VAL A 33 -9.91 14.04 30.72
CA VAL A 33 -11.24 14.38 31.24
C VAL A 33 -11.74 15.57 30.46
N GLY A 34 -12.66 15.31 29.58
CA GLY A 34 -13.31 16.32 28.77
C GLY A 34 -14.06 15.68 27.60
N ALA A 35 -14.70 14.56 27.86
CA ALA A 35 -15.44 13.79 26.87
C ALA A 35 -16.77 14.46 26.49
N SER A 36 -16.72 15.70 26.04
CA SER A 36 -17.76 16.22 25.17
C SER A 36 -17.17 16.36 23.77
N PRO A 37 -17.84 15.90 22.71
CA PRO A 37 -17.36 16.01 21.33
C PRO A 37 -17.18 17.45 20.83
N THR A 38 -17.32 18.43 21.69
CA THR A 38 -17.20 19.86 21.41
C THR A 38 -16.20 20.56 22.35
N THR A 39 -15.37 19.83 23.09
CA THR A 39 -14.50 20.46 24.08
C THR A 39 -13.19 20.97 23.47
N THR A 40 -12.88 22.21 23.80
CA THR A 40 -11.55 22.82 23.58
C THR A 40 -10.60 22.55 24.73
N LEU A 41 -11.04 21.84 25.78
CA LEU A 41 -10.31 21.64 27.02
C LEU A 41 -9.90 20.20 27.17
N ILE A 42 -8.58 19.97 27.34
CA ILE A 42 -8.00 18.67 27.61
C ILE A 42 -7.34 18.72 28.99
N THR A 43 -7.71 17.80 29.87
CA THR A 43 -7.13 17.67 31.20
C THR A 43 -6.29 16.41 31.30
N ASP A 44 -5.03 16.54 31.68
CA ASP A 44 -4.13 15.42 31.96
C ASP A 44 -3.46 15.62 33.30
N THR A 45 -4.00 15.01 34.34
CA THR A 45 -3.55 15.16 35.75
C THR A 45 -2.13 14.67 36.03
N ALA A 46 -1.54 13.90 35.11
CA ALA A 46 -0.15 13.46 35.25
C ALA A 46 0.83 14.30 34.44
N LEU A 47 0.35 15.30 33.76
CA LEU A 47 1.19 16.24 33.04
C LEU A 47 1.51 17.42 33.95
N PHE A 48 2.73 17.42 34.52
CA PHE A 48 3.23 18.56 35.27
C PHE A 48 3.88 19.59 34.36
N PHE A 49 3.40 20.82 34.36
CA PHE A 49 3.93 21.91 33.57
C PHE A 49 3.67 23.28 34.21
N GLU A 50 4.46 24.25 33.80
CA GLU A 50 4.24 25.64 34.14
C GLU A 50 3.08 26.22 33.29
N THR A 51 2.34 27.17 33.86
CA THR A 51 1.33 27.92 33.13
C THR A 51 1.98 28.58 31.92
N ASP A 52 1.26 28.59 30.79
CA ASP A 52 1.67 29.14 29.50
C ASP A 52 2.83 28.41 28.77
N LEU A 53 3.38 27.32 29.34
CA LEU A 53 4.55 26.65 28.80
C LEU A 53 4.39 26.22 27.32
N TRP A 54 3.21 25.75 26.93
CA TRP A 54 2.95 25.27 25.57
C TRP A 54 2.04 26.16 24.74
N ASN A 55 1.83 27.38 25.15
CA ASN A 55 1.07 28.35 24.34
C ASN A 55 1.75 28.52 22.97
N GLY A 56 0.93 28.42 21.90
CA GLY A 56 1.40 28.46 20.53
C GLY A 56 1.94 27.14 19.96
N HIS A 57 2.06 26.08 20.77
CA HIS A 57 2.42 24.74 20.33
C HIS A 57 1.22 24.02 19.70
N TRP A 58 1.46 22.83 19.17
CA TRP A 58 0.46 21.99 18.51
C TRP A 58 0.18 20.75 19.35
N PHE A 59 -1.06 20.57 19.73
CA PHE A 59 -1.58 19.30 20.24
C PHE A 59 -1.88 18.37 19.06
N TYR A 60 -1.42 17.14 19.13
CA TYR A 60 -1.67 16.12 18.11
C TYR A 60 -2.32 14.88 18.74
N SER A 61 -3.54 14.58 18.33
CA SER A 61 -4.24 13.35 18.66
C SER A 61 -3.79 12.23 17.72
N ILE A 62 -3.13 11.21 18.27
CA ILE A 62 -2.60 10.08 17.49
C ILE A 62 -3.74 9.25 16.90
N VAL A 63 -4.81 9.05 17.66
CA VAL A 63 -5.94 8.20 17.24
C VAL A 63 -6.77 8.88 16.15
N ASN A 64 -6.98 10.18 16.27
CA ASN A 64 -7.81 10.95 15.33
C ASN A 64 -7.00 11.52 14.16
N ASP A 65 -5.68 11.36 14.16
CA ASP A 65 -4.75 11.93 13.17
C ASP A 65 -5.00 13.44 12.94
N ALA A 66 -5.19 14.17 14.03
CA ALA A 66 -5.60 15.58 13.99
C ALA A 66 -4.72 16.46 14.88
N SER A 67 -4.26 17.58 14.32
CA SER A 67 -3.51 18.60 15.05
C SER A 67 -4.40 19.80 15.37
N ARG A 68 -4.21 20.38 16.59
CA ARG A 68 -4.89 21.60 17.05
C ARG A 68 -3.87 22.51 17.71
N LYS A 69 -4.00 23.82 17.51
CA LYS A 69 -3.13 24.79 18.18
C LYS A 69 -3.52 24.93 19.62
N ILE A 70 -2.51 24.95 20.49
CA ILE A 70 -2.68 25.25 21.93
C ILE A 70 -2.67 26.77 22.10
N ILE A 71 -3.74 27.31 22.66
CA ILE A 71 -3.87 28.75 22.90
C ILE A 71 -3.59 29.13 24.33
N ASP A 72 -3.77 28.18 25.26
CA ASP A 72 -3.57 28.41 26.69
C ASP A 72 -3.21 27.09 27.39
N THR A 73 -2.31 27.16 28.37
CA THR A 73 -1.99 26.02 29.23
C THR A 73 -1.99 26.46 30.70
N ARG A 74 -2.76 25.73 31.52
CA ARG A 74 -2.99 26.03 32.91
C ARG A 74 -2.37 24.97 33.78
N GLY A 75 -1.17 25.28 34.31
CA GLY A 75 -0.38 24.33 35.08
C GLY A 75 -1.03 23.96 36.42
N ASP A 76 -1.75 24.89 37.05
CA ASP A 76 -2.48 24.70 38.29
C ASP A 76 -3.63 23.69 38.20
N THR A 77 -4.30 23.64 37.03
CA THR A 77 -5.42 22.73 36.76
C THR A 77 -5.05 21.61 35.81
N THR A 78 -3.80 21.52 35.36
CA THR A 78 -3.28 20.53 34.42
C THR A 78 -4.11 20.49 33.11
N GLN A 79 -4.50 21.67 32.62
CA GLN A 79 -5.38 21.83 31.48
C GLN A 79 -4.67 22.43 30.27
N ILE A 80 -4.96 21.88 29.09
CA ILE A 80 -4.54 22.38 27.79
C ILE A 80 -5.79 22.90 27.08
N VAL A 81 -5.77 24.15 26.63
CA VAL A 81 -6.86 24.78 25.89
C VAL A 81 -6.52 24.84 24.42
N LEU A 82 -7.38 24.28 23.58
CA LEU A 82 -7.21 24.22 22.13
C LEU A 82 -7.97 25.36 21.44
N GLU A 83 -7.43 25.86 20.33
CA GLU A 83 -8.03 26.92 19.52
C GLU A 83 -9.40 26.52 18.94
N TYR A 84 -9.53 25.25 18.56
CA TYR A 84 -10.80 24.69 18.05
C TYR A 84 -11.14 23.41 18.80
N PRO A 85 -12.43 23.08 18.91
CA PRO A 85 -12.83 21.82 19.54
C PRO A 85 -12.17 20.62 18.88
N SER A 86 -11.69 19.70 19.71
CA SER A 86 -11.33 18.36 19.25
C SER A 86 -12.58 17.48 19.33
N THR A 87 -13.01 16.99 18.18
CA THR A 87 -14.09 16.02 18.11
C THR A 87 -13.50 14.63 18.31
N LEU A 88 -14.02 13.87 19.28
CA LEU A 88 -13.65 12.46 19.50
C LEU A 88 -12.41 12.19 20.39
N GLU A 89 -11.94 13.14 21.17
CA GLU A 89 -10.95 12.79 22.20
C GLU A 89 -11.63 12.01 23.33
N VAL A 90 -11.13 10.81 23.58
CA VAL A 90 -11.62 9.92 24.64
C VAL A 90 -10.55 9.79 25.73
N ALA A 91 -10.98 9.63 26.98
CA ALA A 91 -10.07 9.40 28.09
C ALA A 91 -9.08 8.23 27.80
N GLY A 92 -7.82 8.42 28.14
CA GLY A 92 -6.78 7.41 27.98
C GLY A 92 -6.12 7.34 26.59
N GLN A 93 -6.50 8.19 25.65
CA GLN A 93 -5.86 8.22 24.34
C GLN A 93 -4.44 8.82 24.39
N ALA A 94 -3.60 8.33 23.47
CA ALA A 94 -2.24 8.85 23.32
C ALA A 94 -2.24 10.12 22.47
N TYR A 95 -1.45 11.12 22.91
CA TYR A 95 -1.26 12.37 22.20
C TYR A 95 0.20 12.81 22.23
N GLU A 96 0.55 13.77 21.38
CA GLU A 96 1.87 14.42 21.33
C GLU A 96 1.69 15.95 21.33
N ILE A 97 2.67 16.68 21.88
CA ILE A 97 2.75 18.14 21.76
C ILE A 97 3.97 18.49 20.93
N HIS A 98 3.80 19.26 19.89
CA HIS A 98 4.83 19.66 18.93
C HIS A 98 5.04 21.17 18.96
N SER A 99 6.30 21.63 18.93
CA SER A 99 6.61 23.05 19.12
C SER A 99 6.60 23.88 17.83
N VAL A 100 7.26 23.42 16.76
CA VAL A 100 7.52 24.24 15.55
C VAL A 100 6.65 23.85 14.37
N PHE A 101 6.54 22.54 14.13
CA PHE A 101 5.75 21.98 13.03
C PHE A 101 4.60 21.16 13.61
N ASN A 102 3.42 21.27 13.02
CA ASN A 102 2.34 20.37 13.36
C ASN A 102 2.55 18.97 12.73
N ALA A 103 1.83 17.97 13.23
CA ALA A 103 1.97 16.60 12.73
C ALA A 103 1.60 16.47 11.25
N ALA A 104 0.64 17.24 10.74
CA ALA A 104 0.26 17.22 9.33
C ALA A 104 1.39 17.74 8.42
N GLU A 105 2.11 18.78 8.84
CA GLU A 105 3.30 19.27 8.12
C GLU A 105 4.40 18.21 8.08
N ILE A 106 4.66 17.55 9.22
CA ILE A 106 5.65 16.47 9.32
C ILE A 106 5.24 15.27 8.46
N HIS A 107 3.98 14.84 8.50
CA HIS A 107 3.47 13.75 7.66
C HIS A 107 3.53 14.10 6.17
N GLY A 108 3.19 15.34 5.82
CA GLY A 108 3.31 15.85 4.45
C GLY A 108 4.76 15.82 3.95
N ALA A 109 5.72 16.23 4.79
CA ALA A 109 7.14 16.18 4.46
C ALA A 109 7.66 14.74 4.30
N ILE A 110 7.22 13.81 5.17
CA ILE A 110 7.54 12.38 5.07
C ILE A 110 7.02 11.81 3.74
N ASN A 111 5.74 12.02 3.44
CA ASN A 111 5.13 11.50 2.22
C ASN A 111 5.75 12.10 0.96
N ARG A 112 6.07 13.39 0.97
CA ARG A 112 6.79 14.03 -0.12
C ARG A 112 8.20 13.48 -0.29
N ALA A 113 8.89 13.11 0.80
CA ALA A 113 10.20 12.47 0.72
C ALA A 113 10.10 11.06 0.14
N ILE A 114 9.08 10.29 0.50
CA ILE A 114 8.79 8.97 -0.08
C ILE A 114 8.50 9.08 -1.57
N ASP A 115 7.72 10.07 -1.96
CA ASP A 115 7.37 10.34 -3.34
C ASP A 115 8.61 10.70 -4.19
N ASP A 116 9.50 11.52 -3.66
CA ASP A 116 10.75 11.95 -4.30
C ASP A 116 11.83 10.84 -4.31
N ALA A 117 11.66 9.80 -3.51
CA ALA A 117 12.51 8.63 -3.50
C ALA A 117 12.45 7.82 -4.80
N PHE A 118 11.29 7.86 -5.46
CA PHE A 118 11.10 7.18 -6.74
C PHE A 118 11.81 7.95 -7.89
N PRO A 119 12.45 7.28 -8.88
CA PRO A 119 12.55 5.83 -9.07
C PRO A 119 13.76 5.16 -8.39
N ALA A 120 14.49 5.86 -7.52
CA ALA A 120 15.67 5.30 -6.85
C ALA A 120 15.33 4.17 -5.87
N PHE A 121 14.19 4.31 -5.19
CA PHE A 121 13.62 3.29 -4.32
C PHE A 121 12.20 2.98 -4.79
N PHE A 122 11.82 1.73 -4.77
CA PHE A 122 10.51 1.25 -5.22
C PHE A 122 10.06 0.05 -4.42
N ASP A 123 8.76 -0.17 -4.35
CA ASP A 123 8.18 -1.40 -3.82
C ASP A 123 8.26 -2.51 -4.86
N TYR A 124 8.55 -3.72 -4.38
CA TYR A 124 8.55 -4.93 -5.18
C TYR A 124 7.37 -5.79 -4.80
N ILE A 125 6.45 -5.98 -5.73
CA ILE A 125 5.18 -6.66 -5.48
C ILE A 125 5.12 -7.94 -6.30
N THR A 126 4.61 -8.99 -5.67
CA THR A 126 4.16 -10.22 -6.33
C THR A 126 2.65 -10.26 -6.26
N ASP A 127 1.99 -10.28 -7.41
CA ASP A 127 0.54 -10.40 -7.54
C ASP A 127 0.16 -11.70 -8.23
N GLU A 128 -0.84 -12.38 -7.71
CA GLU A 128 -1.36 -13.66 -8.20
C GLU A 128 -2.90 -13.63 -8.39
N THR A 129 -3.45 -12.43 -8.53
CA THR A 129 -4.91 -12.25 -8.64
C THR A 129 -5.45 -12.44 -10.04
N LEU A 130 -4.58 -12.37 -11.06
CA LEU A 130 -4.95 -12.54 -12.45
C LEU A 130 -5.14 -14.03 -12.79
N VAL A 131 -6.18 -14.32 -13.58
CA VAL A 131 -6.52 -15.66 -14.05
C VAL A 131 -6.33 -15.73 -15.56
N LEU A 132 -5.76 -16.83 -16.04
CA LEU A 132 -5.69 -17.14 -17.47
C LEU A 132 -7.09 -17.42 -18.02
N ASN A 133 -7.64 -16.51 -18.78
CA ASN A 133 -8.94 -16.67 -19.41
C ASN A 133 -8.82 -17.38 -20.76
N GLU A 134 -9.87 -18.10 -21.10
CA GLU A 134 -9.98 -18.81 -22.38
C GLU A 134 -9.80 -17.82 -23.55
N ASN A 135 -8.91 -18.16 -24.49
CA ASN A 135 -8.63 -17.38 -25.71
C ASN A 135 -8.25 -15.90 -25.48
N THR A 136 -7.73 -15.57 -24.29
CA THR A 136 -7.37 -14.19 -23.93
C THR A 136 -5.85 -14.05 -23.86
N LEU A 137 -5.31 -13.10 -24.62
CA LEU A 137 -3.88 -12.76 -24.60
C LEU A 137 -3.61 -11.39 -23.98
N LYS A 138 -4.66 -10.59 -23.75
CA LYS A 138 -4.58 -9.22 -23.24
C LYS A 138 -5.29 -9.12 -21.90
N TYR A 139 -4.56 -8.69 -20.85
CA TYR A 139 -5.07 -8.59 -19.49
C TYR A 139 -4.96 -7.17 -18.97
N SER A 140 -6.08 -6.59 -18.53
CA SER A 140 -6.09 -5.29 -17.86
C SER A 140 -5.49 -5.41 -16.47
N LEU A 141 -4.66 -4.46 -16.09
CA LEU A 141 -4.00 -4.39 -14.78
C LEU A 141 -4.68 -3.43 -13.80
N THR A 142 -5.88 -2.93 -14.11
CA THR A 142 -6.63 -2.02 -13.23
C THR A 142 -7.02 -2.61 -11.88
N GLY A 143 -7.09 -3.95 -11.79
CA GLY A 143 -7.43 -4.65 -10.54
C GLY A 143 -6.25 -4.84 -9.58
N LEU A 144 -5.04 -4.47 -9.95
CA LEU A 144 -3.88 -4.58 -9.09
C LEU A 144 -3.91 -3.54 -7.97
N THR A 145 -3.36 -3.90 -6.82
CA THR A 145 -3.27 -3.00 -5.64
C THR A 145 -2.46 -1.74 -5.95
N SER A 146 -1.43 -1.87 -6.78
CA SER A 146 -0.60 -0.76 -7.25
C SER A 146 -0.28 -0.97 -8.72
N LEU A 147 -0.26 0.13 -9.48
CA LEU A 147 0.07 0.05 -10.91
C LEU A 147 1.56 -0.25 -11.09
N PRO A 148 1.91 -1.23 -11.93
CA PRO A 148 3.30 -1.52 -12.26
C PRO A 148 3.99 -0.34 -12.94
N TRP A 149 5.19 -0.03 -12.48
CA TRP A 149 6.11 0.82 -13.23
C TRP A 149 6.96 -0.01 -14.18
N GLN A 150 7.45 -1.15 -13.68
CA GLN A 150 8.24 -2.10 -14.46
C GLN A 150 7.85 -3.52 -14.04
N VAL A 151 7.53 -4.35 -15.00
CA VAL A 151 7.29 -5.77 -14.78
C VAL A 151 8.63 -6.50 -14.92
N THR A 152 9.01 -7.25 -13.91
CA THR A 152 10.29 -7.96 -13.86
C THR A 152 10.17 -9.42 -14.27
N GLN A 153 9.05 -10.06 -13.91
CA GLN A 153 8.80 -11.44 -14.25
C GLN A 153 7.30 -11.74 -14.36
N ILE A 154 6.96 -12.58 -15.31
CA ILE A 154 5.62 -13.13 -15.49
C ILE A 154 5.74 -14.64 -15.45
N LYS A 155 4.91 -15.28 -14.64
CA LYS A 155 4.81 -16.72 -14.53
C LYS A 155 3.37 -17.15 -14.65
N VAL A 156 3.17 -18.34 -15.21
CA VAL A 156 1.86 -19.00 -15.30
C VAL A 156 1.89 -20.22 -14.39
N GLU A 157 0.82 -20.41 -13.63
CA GLU A 157 0.66 -21.59 -12.81
C GLU A 157 0.37 -22.80 -13.71
N HIS A 158 1.00 -23.91 -13.38
CA HIS A 158 0.71 -25.22 -13.93
C HIS A 158 0.41 -26.16 -12.79
N ASN A 159 -0.70 -26.87 -12.87
CA ASN A 159 -1.13 -27.81 -11.83
C ASN A 159 -1.78 -29.03 -12.52
N GLU A 160 -1.28 -30.22 -12.21
CA GLU A 160 -1.78 -31.47 -12.80
C GLU A 160 -3.04 -31.99 -12.10
N THR A 161 -3.29 -31.53 -10.84
CA THR A 161 -4.42 -31.98 -10.02
C THR A 161 -5.49 -30.88 -9.94
N VAL A 162 -6.24 -30.73 -11.03
CA VAL A 162 -7.34 -29.76 -11.11
C VAL A 162 -8.68 -30.46 -11.32
N ILE A 163 -9.73 -29.97 -10.69
CA ILE A 163 -11.11 -30.29 -11.03
C ILE A 163 -11.61 -29.20 -11.97
N GLN A 164 -12.13 -29.57 -13.11
CA GLN A 164 -12.63 -28.60 -14.08
C GLN A 164 -14.03 -28.99 -14.56
N GLY A 165 -14.83 -28.01 -14.93
CA GLY A 165 -16.17 -28.24 -15.42
C GLY A 165 -16.82 -26.97 -15.99
N THR A 166 -18.08 -27.12 -16.34
CA THR A 166 -18.96 -26.01 -16.70
C THR A 166 -20.09 -26.00 -15.67
N ALA A 167 -20.32 -24.87 -15.02
CA ALA A 167 -21.37 -24.75 -14.04
C ALA A 167 -22.74 -25.09 -14.67
N THR A 168 -23.61 -25.73 -13.90
CA THR A 168 -25.01 -25.95 -14.33
C THR A 168 -25.91 -24.78 -13.95
N SER A 169 -25.55 -24.07 -12.89
CA SER A 169 -26.19 -22.85 -12.40
C SER A 169 -25.30 -22.19 -11.36
N GLY A 170 -25.68 -21.01 -10.88
CA GLY A 170 -25.00 -20.36 -9.77
C GLY A 170 -25.70 -19.10 -9.31
N ALA A 171 -25.13 -18.54 -8.24
CA ALA A 171 -25.47 -17.23 -7.68
C ALA A 171 -24.16 -16.54 -7.27
N VAL A 172 -24.20 -15.29 -6.85
CA VAL A 172 -22.99 -14.59 -6.42
C VAL A 172 -22.26 -15.30 -5.26
N GLY A 173 -22.97 -16.00 -4.40
CA GLY A 173 -22.41 -16.79 -3.28
C GLY A 173 -22.24 -18.29 -3.55
N LEU A 174 -22.54 -18.76 -4.76
CA LEU A 174 -22.61 -20.20 -5.01
C LEU A 174 -22.30 -20.52 -6.47
N LEU A 175 -21.44 -21.53 -6.69
CA LEU A 175 -21.27 -22.20 -7.98
C LEU A 175 -21.85 -23.61 -7.87
N THR A 176 -22.69 -24.01 -8.80
CA THR A 176 -23.31 -25.35 -8.83
C THR A 176 -22.92 -26.08 -10.10
N ASP A 177 -22.45 -27.30 -9.98
CA ASP A 177 -22.23 -28.23 -11.07
C ASP A 177 -22.75 -29.64 -10.67
N THR A 178 -23.90 -29.99 -11.17
CA THR A 178 -24.53 -31.28 -10.86
C THR A 178 -23.86 -32.50 -11.51
N LYS A 179 -22.90 -32.26 -12.40
CA LYS A 179 -22.15 -33.29 -13.14
C LYS A 179 -20.75 -33.53 -12.55
N ALA A 180 -20.26 -32.59 -11.74
CA ALA A 180 -18.93 -32.69 -11.15
C ALA A 180 -18.96 -33.45 -9.81
N ALA A 181 -17.81 -34.06 -9.46
CA ALA A 181 -17.56 -34.65 -8.15
C ALA A 181 -16.73 -33.68 -7.31
N LEU A 182 -17.40 -32.76 -6.62
CA LEU A 182 -16.74 -31.68 -5.83
C LEU A 182 -16.54 -32.08 -4.35
N SER A 183 -16.86 -33.31 -3.97
CA SER A 183 -16.78 -33.80 -2.58
C SER A 183 -15.35 -33.80 -2.00
N THR A 184 -14.33 -33.79 -2.84
CA THR A 184 -12.90 -33.75 -2.43
C THR A 184 -12.37 -32.34 -2.22
N VAL A 185 -13.14 -31.32 -2.62
CA VAL A 185 -12.76 -29.91 -2.47
C VAL A 185 -12.93 -29.51 -1.01
N VAL A 186 -11.90 -28.88 -0.45
CA VAL A 186 -11.90 -28.42 0.94
C VAL A 186 -11.70 -26.91 1.01
N ALA A 187 -12.01 -26.33 2.18
CA ALA A 187 -11.76 -24.93 2.45
C ALA A 187 -10.28 -24.58 2.21
N GLY A 188 -10.05 -23.39 1.66
CA GLY A 188 -8.72 -22.90 1.31
C GLY A 188 -8.25 -23.25 -0.12
N TRP A 189 -8.95 -24.14 -0.84
CA TRP A 189 -8.70 -24.33 -2.26
C TRP A 189 -9.10 -23.09 -3.04
N LEU A 190 -8.62 -22.97 -4.28
CA LEU A 190 -8.98 -21.89 -5.18
C LEU A 190 -10.02 -22.37 -6.20
N VAL A 191 -10.94 -21.48 -6.52
CA VAL A 191 -11.87 -21.63 -7.64
C VAL A 191 -11.77 -20.44 -8.56
N SER A 192 -11.60 -20.67 -9.85
CA SER A 192 -11.59 -19.64 -10.89
C SER A 192 -12.69 -19.87 -11.89
N ILE A 193 -13.20 -18.78 -12.45
CA ILE A 193 -14.04 -18.79 -13.66
C ILE A 193 -13.19 -18.24 -14.78
N TYR A 194 -12.90 -19.04 -15.81
CA TYR A 194 -11.97 -18.68 -16.87
C TYR A 194 -12.63 -18.55 -18.26
N GLY A 195 -13.89 -18.92 -18.39
CA GLY A 195 -14.66 -18.79 -19.60
C GLY A 195 -16.15 -18.59 -19.31
N GLY A 196 -16.87 -18.02 -20.27
CA GLY A 196 -18.30 -17.71 -20.14
C GLY A 196 -18.57 -16.56 -19.16
N THR A 197 -19.77 -16.55 -18.59
CA THR A 197 -20.21 -15.51 -17.65
C THR A 197 -19.34 -15.51 -16.40
N GLY A 198 -18.81 -14.35 -16.02
CA GLY A 198 -17.95 -14.18 -14.85
C GLY A 198 -16.49 -14.54 -15.07
N ALA A 199 -16.02 -14.74 -16.31
CA ALA A 199 -14.61 -15.03 -16.59
C ALA A 199 -13.66 -13.99 -15.96
N GLY A 200 -12.50 -14.46 -15.46
CA GLY A 200 -11.48 -13.66 -14.80
C GLY A 200 -11.64 -13.57 -13.27
N GLN A 201 -12.64 -14.22 -12.68
CA GLN A 201 -12.85 -14.23 -11.24
C GLN A 201 -12.06 -15.37 -10.59
N LEU A 202 -11.34 -15.03 -9.52
CA LEU A 202 -10.63 -15.97 -8.64
C LEU A 202 -11.16 -15.82 -7.21
N ARG A 203 -11.49 -16.93 -6.55
CA ARG A 203 -11.99 -16.94 -5.18
C ARG A 203 -11.38 -18.09 -4.40
N THR A 204 -11.27 -17.89 -3.08
CA THR A 204 -10.94 -18.98 -2.16
C THR A 204 -12.23 -19.72 -1.78
N VAL A 205 -12.18 -21.03 -1.75
CA VAL A 205 -13.30 -21.88 -1.34
C VAL A 205 -13.47 -21.79 0.19
N LEU A 206 -14.67 -21.46 0.63
CA LEU A 206 -15.10 -21.54 2.02
C LEU A 206 -15.55 -22.95 2.36
N SER A 207 -16.40 -23.53 1.51
CA SER A 207 -16.90 -24.89 1.65
C SER A 207 -17.34 -25.45 0.31
N ALA A 208 -17.40 -26.77 0.21
CA ALA A 208 -17.94 -27.46 -0.95
C ALA A 208 -18.80 -28.64 -0.52
N THR A 209 -19.73 -29.02 -1.39
CA THR A 209 -20.52 -30.26 -1.30
C THR A 209 -20.19 -31.14 -2.52
N GLY A 210 -20.94 -32.22 -2.72
CA GLY A 210 -20.74 -33.06 -3.91
C GLY A 210 -20.94 -32.32 -5.24
N THR A 211 -21.74 -31.24 -5.26
CA THR A 211 -22.14 -30.53 -6.49
C THR A 211 -22.05 -29.02 -6.38
N THR A 212 -21.67 -28.48 -5.23
CA THR A 212 -21.64 -27.01 -5.04
C THR A 212 -20.35 -26.52 -4.42
N ILE A 213 -19.97 -25.28 -4.73
CA ILE A 213 -18.86 -24.54 -4.12
C ILE A 213 -19.37 -23.21 -3.59
N THR A 214 -19.10 -22.94 -2.32
CA THR A 214 -19.34 -21.64 -1.68
C THR A 214 -18.00 -20.93 -1.53
N PRO A 215 -17.80 -19.75 -2.14
CA PRO A 215 -16.57 -18.97 -1.99
C PRO A 215 -16.54 -18.19 -0.68
N THR A 216 -15.34 -17.87 -0.17
CA THR A 216 -15.15 -17.01 1.01
C THR A 216 -15.64 -15.58 0.75
N VAL A 217 -15.38 -15.07 -0.46
CA VAL A 217 -15.86 -13.77 -0.95
C VAL A 217 -16.74 -14.05 -2.17
N VAL A 218 -17.92 -13.49 -2.20
CA VAL A 218 -18.89 -13.69 -3.28
C VAL A 218 -18.32 -13.36 -4.66
N PHE A 219 -18.79 -14.02 -5.69
CA PHE A 219 -18.48 -13.66 -7.06
C PHE A 219 -19.02 -12.27 -7.38
N THR A 220 -18.27 -11.49 -8.11
CA THR A 220 -18.70 -10.15 -8.58
C THR A 220 -19.83 -10.29 -9.61
N THR A 221 -19.70 -11.29 -10.49
CA THR A 221 -20.73 -11.69 -11.47
C THR A 221 -21.15 -13.11 -11.15
N ALA A 222 -22.44 -13.35 -10.97
CA ALA A 222 -22.97 -14.68 -10.69
C ALA A 222 -22.63 -15.66 -11.83
N PRO A 223 -22.09 -16.84 -11.52
CA PRO A 223 -21.89 -17.89 -12.51
C PRO A 223 -23.23 -18.37 -13.09
N ASP A 224 -23.21 -18.84 -14.32
CA ASP A 224 -24.35 -19.45 -14.98
C ASP A 224 -23.94 -20.73 -15.75
N SER A 225 -24.83 -21.27 -16.57
CA SER A 225 -24.57 -22.48 -17.35
C SER A 225 -23.53 -22.35 -18.47
N THR A 226 -22.99 -21.14 -18.70
CA THR A 226 -21.89 -20.90 -19.65
C THR A 226 -20.54 -20.79 -18.93
N SER A 227 -20.54 -20.67 -17.61
CA SER A 227 -19.35 -20.42 -16.80
C SER A 227 -18.46 -21.66 -16.74
N LYS A 228 -17.29 -21.59 -17.33
CA LYS A 228 -16.24 -22.62 -17.24
C LYS A 228 -15.39 -22.33 -16.02
N TYR A 229 -15.14 -23.34 -15.20
CA TYR A 229 -14.41 -23.18 -13.94
C TYR A 229 -13.32 -24.22 -13.77
N LYS A 230 -12.31 -23.86 -12.95
CA LYS A 230 -11.32 -24.78 -12.38
C LYS A 230 -11.24 -24.63 -10.87
N VAL A 231 -10.97 -25.76 -10.19
CA VAL A 231 -10.77 -25.81 -8.73
C VAL A 231 -9.52 -26.60 -8.46
N TRP A 232 -8.64 -26.07 -7.58
CA TRP A 232 -7.38 -26.75 -7.24
C TRP A 232 -6.88 -26.36 -5.86
N ASN A 233 -5.96 -27.18 -5.34
CA ASN A 233 -5.21 -26.85 -4.14
C ASN A 233 -3.99 -26.01 -4.50
N PRO A 234 -3.89 -24.73 -4.10
CA PRO A 234 -2.73 -23.90 -4.43
C PRO A 234 -1.44 -24.34 -3.74
N ASN A 235 -1.54 -25.15 -2.68
CA ASN A 235 -0.42 -25.69 -1.91
C ASN A 235 -0.07 -27.13 -2.33
N SER A 236 -0.62 -27.62 -3.44
CA SER A 236 -0.28 -28.95 -3.95
C SER A 236 1.17 -28.97 -4.42
N GLN A 237 1.87 -30.10 -4.19
CA GLN A 237 3.23 -30.31 -4.71
C GLN A 237 3.27 -30.33 -6.26
N THR A 238 2.13 -30.50 -6.91
CA THR A 238 1.98 -30.47 -8.37
C THR A 238 1.78 -29.04 -8.90
N SER A 239 1.57 -28.04 -8.05
CA SER A 239 1.49 -26.64 -8.44
C SER A 239 2.90 -26.10 -8.72
N GLN A 240 3.17 -25.77 -9.97
CA GLN A 240 4.45 -25.27 -10.45
C GLN A 240 4.25 -23.94 -11.19
N TRP A 241 5.31 -23.13 -11.25
CA TRP A 241 5.28 -21.84 -11.94
C TRP A 241 6.19 -21.87 -13.16
N GLU A 242 5.63 -21.80 -14.35
CA GLU A 242 6.36 -21.68 -15.61
C GLU A 242 6.60 -20.20 -15.94
N ARG A 243 7.84 -19.83 -16.23
CA ARG A 243 8.19 -18.48 -16.68
C ARG A 243 7.72 -18.24 -18.10
N VAL A 244 7.01 -17.12 -18.31
CA VAL A 244 6.60 -16.67 -19.63
C VAL A 244 7.68 -15.77 -20.22
N VAL A 245 8.32 -16.24 -21.29
CA VAL A 245 9.43 -15.53 -21.96
C VAL A 245 8.90 -14.54 -23.01
N THR A 246 7.72 -14.83 -23.58
CA THR A 246 7.11 -14.05 -24.68
C THR A 246 5.95 -13.20 -24.16
N ALA A 247 6.15 -12.42 -23.11
CA ALA A 247 5.13 -11.52 -22.60
C ALA A 247 5.60 -10.07 -22.71
N GLY A 248 4.67 -9.15 -22.87
CA GLY A 248 4.92 -7.71 -22.93
C GLY A 248 4.05 -6.97 -21.92
N PHE A 249 4.55 -5.82 -21.47
CA PHE A 249 3.83 -4.91 -20.61
C PHE A 249 3.79 -3.53 -21.28
N ASP A 250 2.60 -2.95 -21.41
CA ASP A 250 2.43 -1.59 -21.90
C ASP A 250 1.89 -0.69 -20.78
N ALA A 251 2.78 0.16 -20.26
CA ALA A 251 2.44 1.15 -19.24
C ALA A 251 1.79 2.41 -19.82
N LYS A 252 1.90 2.63 -21.15
CA LYS A 252 1.35 3.83 -21.81
C LYS A 252 -0.11 3.66 -22.19
N GLU A 253 -0.56 2.41 -22.37
CA GLU A 253 -1.96 2.12 -22.54
C GLU A 253 -2.73 2.39 -21.24
N TYR A 254 -3.83 3.10 -21.31
CA TYR A 254 -4.68 3.31 -20.13
C TYR A 254 -6.01 2.57 -20.34
N PRO A 255 -6.31 1.60 -19.47
CA PRO A 255 -5.49 1.07 -18.36
C PRO A 255 -4.27 0.27 -18.85
N SER A 256 -3.20 0.25 -18.01
CA SER A 256 -2.00 -0.56 -18.29
C SER A 256 -2.36 -2.01 -18.57
N VAL A 257 -1.68 -2.62 -19.54
CA VAL A 257 -2.04 -3.92 -20.08
C VAL A 257 -0.85 -4.87 -20.08
N LEU A 258 -1.14 -6.11 -19.73
CA LEU A 258 -0.25 -7.25 -19.91
C LEU A 258 -0.63 -8.01 -21.17
N TYR A 259 0.34 -8.26 -22.04
CA TYR A 259 0.20 -9.11 -23.21
C TYR A 259 0.97 -10.42 -23.02
N LEU A 260 0.30 -11.56 -23.27
CA LEU A 260 0.95 -12.87 -23.35
C LEU A 260 1.19 -13.18 -24.83
N GLY A 261 2.43 -13.45 -25.20
CA GLY A 261 2.81 -13.71 -26.60
C GLY A 261 2.36 -15.06 -27.13
N LYS A 262 1.83 -15.94 -26.27
CA LYS A 262 1.24 -17.24 -26.63
C LYS A 262 0.09 -17.61 -25.70
N SER A 263 -0.78 -18.48 -26.16
CA SER A 263 -1.83 -19.09 -25.33
C SER A 263 -1.24 -20.24 -24.48
N PHE A 264 -1.90 -20.51 -23.36
CA PHE A 264 -1.56 -21.59 -22.43
C PHE A 264 -2.79 -22.47 -22.17
N PRO A 265 -3.25 -23.26 -23.14
CA PRO A 265 -4.54 -23.95 -23.05
C PRO A 265 -4.64 -24.94 -21.89
N THR A 266 -3.54 -25.55 -21.48
CA THR A 266 -3.50 -26.46 -20.31
C THR A 266 -3.59 -25.70 -18.97
N SER A 267 -3.17 -24.45 -18.95
CA SER A 267 -3.16 -23.59 -17.76
C SER A 267 -4.32 -22.58 -17.71
N GLU A 268 -5.22 -22.57 -18.70
CA GLU A 268 -6.44 -21.76 -18.63
C GLU A 268 -7.19 -22.04 -17.34
N GLY A 269 -7.64 -20.99 -16.67
CA GLY A 269 -8.25 -21.06 -15.34
C GLY A 269 -7.27 -21.04 -14.18
N LEU A 270 -5.97 -21.20 -14.40
CA LEU A 270 -4.96 -21.08 -13.36
C LEU A 270 -4.42 -19.63 -13.28
N ARG A 271 -3.61 -19.36 -12.26
CA ARG A 271 -3.15 -17.99 -11.97
C ARG A 271 -2.02 -17.53 -12.88
N ILE A 272 -1.97 -16.24 -13.10
CA ILE A 272 -0.80 -15.52 -13.58
C ILE A 272 -0.13 -14.88 -12.37
N ARG A 273 1.15 -15.15 -12.14
CA ARG A 273 1.97 -14.44 -11.17
C ARG A 273 2.72 -13.33 -11.89
N LEU A 274 2.48 -12.12 -11.42
CA LEU A 274 3.14 -10.91 -11.90
C LEU A 274 4.07 -10.40 -10.82
N GLU A 275 5.38 -10.34 -11.12
CA GLU A 275 6.38 -9.74 -10.26
C GLU A 275 6.78 -8.39 -10.85
N TYR A 276 6.58 -7.31 -10.10
CA TYR A 276 6.76 -5.95 -10.62
C TYR A 276 7.21 -4.97 -9.56
N SER A 277 7.84 -3.90 -10.02
CA SER A 277 8.14 -2.73 -9.19
C SER A 277 7.07 -1.67 -9.37
N CYS A 278 6.76 -0.97 -8.28
CA CYS A 278 5.84 0.16 -8.29
C CYS A 278 6.34 1.28 -7.38
N ARG A 279 5.72 2.44 -7.50
CA ARG A 279 6.01 3.58 -6.63
C ARG A 279 5.66 3.24 -5.19
N PRO A 280 6.54 3.58 -4.22
CA PRO A 280 6.22 3.40 -2.81
C PRO A 280 4.96 4.15 -2.41
N ALA A 281 4.10 3.50 -1.64
CA ALA A 281 2.86 4.09 -1.19
C ALA A 281 3.08 5.15 -0.11
N ALA A 282 2.24 6.20 -0.12
CA ALA A 282 2.22 7.19 0.95
C ALA A 282 1.77 6.56 2.28
N LEU A 283 2.33 7.04 3.38
CA LEU A 283 1.95 6.60 4.73
C LEU A 283 0.70 7.34 5.18
N THR A 284 -0.45 6.69 5.14
CA THR A 284 -1.76 7.29 5.45
C THR A 284 -2.19 7.14 6.90
N VAL A 285 -1.72 6.08 7.58
CA VAL A 285 -2.03 5.80 8.98
C VAL A 285 -0.77 5.54 9.78
N GLU A 286 -0.85 5.62 11.11
CA GLU A 286 0.31 5.49 12.03
C GLU A 286 1.10 4.18 11.85
N GLY A 287 0.42 3.10 11.55
CA GLY A 287 1.03 1.78 11.31
C GLY A 287 1.50 1.53 9.87
N SER A 288 1.24 2.44 8.93
CA SER A 288 1.71 2.30 7.54
C SER A 288 3.23 2.24 7.48
N THR A 289 3.76 1.35 6.66
CA THR A 289 5.20 1.09 6.50
C THR A 289 5.66 1.45 5.09
N THR A 290 6.95 1.71 4.93
CA THR A 290 7.58 1.95 3.63
C THR A 290 8.91 1.21 3.52
N VAL A 291 9.27 0.83 2.30
CA VAL A 291 10.57 0.25 1.94
C VAL A 291 11.66 1.32 1.78
N VAL A 292 11.26 2.59 1.66
CA VAL A 292 12.24 3.69 1.50
C VAL A 292 13.10 3.78 2.77
N PRO A 293 14.43 3.82 2.65
CA PRO A 293 15.32 3.86 3.79
C PRO A 293 15.05 5.08 4.70
N LYS A 294 15.08 4.84 6.00
CA LYS A 294 14.81 5.85 7.03
C LYS A 294 15.70 7.08 6.87
N GLU A 295 16.99 6.88 6.65
CA GLU A 295 17.98 7.95 6.55
C GLU A 295 17.69 8.88 5.37
N PHE A 296 17.32 8.32 4.22
CA PHE A 296 16.88 9.11 3.08
C PHE A 296 15.65 9.96 3.42
N ILE A 297 14.61 9.32 3.98
CA ILE A 297 13.37 10.03 4.37
C ILE A 297 13.68 11.13 5.37
N MET A 298 14.50 10.85 6.39
CA MET A 298 14.88 11.82 7.42
C MET A 298 15.53 13.06 6.82
N HIS A 299 16.56 12.89 6.00
CA HIS A 299 17.25 14.02 5.41
C HIS A 299 16.36 14.78 4.43
N LYS A 300 15.61 14.08 3.59
CA LYS A 300 14.75 14.70 2.60
C LYS A 300 13.56 15.44 3.22
N ALA A 301 12.88 14.82 4.20
CA ALA A 301 11.78 15.45 4.91
C ALA A 301 12.24 16.69 5.70
N LEU A 302 13.42 16.64 6.35
CA LEU A 302 14.01 17.82 7.00
C LEU A 302 14.28 18.94 6.02
N SER A 303 14.80 18.64 4.82
CA SER A 303 14.99 19.68 3.81
C SER A 303 13.67 20.35 3.44
N PHE A 304 12.59 19.61 3.27
CA PHE A 304 11.27 20.19 2.99
C PHE A 304 10.73 21.05 4.13
N LEU A 305 10.86 20.58 5.38
CA LEU A 305 10.43 21.35 6.56
C LEU A 305 11.23 22.65 6.71
N PHE A 306 12.55 22.62 6.52
CA PHE A 306 13.36 23.83 6.54
C PHE A 306 13.02 24.77 5.38
N GLY A 307 12.77 24.25 4.18
CA GLY A 307 12.33 25.04 3.03
C GLY A 307 11.01 25.78 3.27
N GLN A 308 10.07 25.19 4.01
CA GLN A 308 8.86 25.89 4.44
C GLN A 308 9.19 27.11 5.33
N LYS A 309 10.15 26.96 6.25
CA LYS A 309 10.56 28.07 7.15
C LYS A 309 11.34 29.17 6.46
N VAL A 310 12.06 28.88 5.38
CA VAL A 310 12.70 29.90 4.53
C VAL A 310 11.65 30.88 3.96
N ASN A 311 10.47 30.36 3.62
CA ASN A 311 9.40 31.17 3.03
C ASN A 311 8.58 31.97 4.06
N ASP A 312 8.70 31.64 5.35
CA ASP A 312 7.95 32.34 6.43
C ASP A 312 8.48 33.75 6.76
N ASN A 313 9.39 34.33 5.99
CA ASN A 313 9.97 35.68 6.16
C ASN A 313 10.50 36.00 7.58
N ARG A 314 11.05 35.01 8.30
CA ARG A 314 11.57 35.17 9.66
C ARG A 314 13.05 35.56 9.66
N ALA A 315 13.50 36.08 10.80
CA ALA A 315 14.89 36.56 11.02
C ALA A 315 15.97 35.49 10.71
N ASP A 316 15.65 34.21 10.79
CA ASP A 316 16.58 33.09 10.59
C ASP A 316 16.56 32.49 9.18
N ARG A 317 16.06 33.23 8.17
CA ARG A 317 15.92 32.74 6.80
C ARG A 317 17.19 32.10 6.25
N ASN A 318 18.33 32.76 6.40
CA ASN A 318 19.61 32.26 5.90
C ASN A 318 20.05 30.96 6.60
N ARG A 319 19.78 30.83 7.87
CA ARG A 319 20.07 29.63 8.63
C ARG A 319 19.24 28.46 8.13
N PHE A 320 17.93 28.66 7.92
CA PHE A 320 17.06 27.63 7.39
C PHE A 320 17.41 27.24 5.95
N ALA A 321 17.79 28.19 5.10
CA ALA A 321 18.25 27.91 3.75
C ALA A 321 19.52 27.04 3.73
N ASN A 322 20.49 27.33 4.58
CA ASN A 322 21.71 26.53 4.70
C ASN A 322 21.41 25.11 5.22
N LEU A 323 20.50 24.98 6.19
CA LEU A 323 20.08 23.67 6.71
C LEU A 323 19.29 22.86 5.66
N GLU A 324 18.42 23.51 4.90
CA GLU A 324 17.70 22.89 3.78
C GLU A 324 18.69 22.29 2.78
N GLU A 325 19.63 23.12 2.30
CA GLU A 325 20.61 22.71 1.30
C GLU A 325 21.51 21.58 1.83
N TYR A 326 22.01 21.69 3.06
CA TYR A 326 22.81 20.65 3.69
C TYR A 326 22.06 19.31 3.78
N ARG A 327 20.81 19.33 4.23
CA ARG A 327 19.99 18.11 4.34
C ARG A 327 19.64 17.54 2.98
N ARG A 328 19.42 18.38 1.99
CA ARG A 328 19.19 17.96 0.59
C ARG A 328 20.41 17.24 0.03
N GLN A 329 21.61 17.78 0.25
CA GLN A 329 22.85 17.14 -0.18
C GLN A 329 23.08 15.79 0.48
N LEU A 330 22.82 15.66 1.78
CA LEU A 330 22.91 14.38 2.48
C LEU A 330 21.92 13.35 1.91
N ALA A 331 20.70 13.74 1.59
CA ALA A 331 19.72 12.85 0.96
C ALA A 331 20.21 12.36 -0.40
N GLU A 332 20.77 13.26 -1.24
CA GLU A 332 21.32 12.89 -2.54
C GLU A 332 22.56 12.00 -2.43
N GLN A 333 23.45 12.26 -1.48
CA GLN A 333 24.58 11.39 -1.19
C GLN A 333 24.11 9.99 -0.77
N TYR A 334 23.10 9.92 0.08
CA TYR A 334 22.52 8.64 0.50
C TYR A 334 21.90 7.91 -0.69
N ARG A 335 21.13 8.62 -1.51
CA ARG A 335 20.52 8.10 -2.72
C ARG A 335 21.55 7.54 -3.70
N THR A 336 22.66 8.23 -3.91
CA THR A 336 23.72 7.80 -4.83
C THR A 336 24.61 6.71 -4.26
N SER A 337 24.90 6.71 -2.96
CA SER A 337 25.76 5.69 -2.31
C SER A 337 25.05 4.33 -2.18
N ARG A 338 23.74 4.34 -2.01
CA ARG A 338 22.90 3.13 -2.01
C ARG A 338 22.27 2.86 -3.37
N ALA A 339 22.67 3.61 -4.40
CA ALA A 339 22.17 3.42 -5.74
C ALA A 339 22.32 1.96 -6.16
N PHE A 340 21.18 1.26 -6.17
CA PHE A 340 20.93 0.16 -7.09
C PHE A 340 21.77 -1.09 -6.93
N GLN A 341 21.74 -1.70 -5.78
CA GLN A 341 21.82 -3.15 -5.78
C GLN A 341 20.44 -3.70 -6.18
N HIS A 342 20.10 -3.54 -7.46
CA HIS A 342 19.06 -4.35 -8.05
C HIS A 342 19.49 -5.82 -7.94
N PRO A 343 18.73 -6.67 -7.27
CA PRO A 343 18.93 -8.10 -7.46
C PRO A 343 18.57 -8.37 -8.93
N GLY A 344 19.61 -8.60 -9.76
CA GLY A 344 19.58 -9.14 -11.12
C GLY A 344 18.29 -8.96 -11.94
N VAL A 345 17.79 -7.73 -12.05
CA VAL A 345 16.58 -7.44 -12.84
C VAL A 345 16.98 -7.52 -14.31
N THR A 346 16.51 -8.54 -15.00
CA THR A 346 16.53 -8.54 -16.46
C THR A 346 15.64 -7.39 -16.92
N VAL A 347 16.25 -6.31 -17.37
CA VAL A 347 15.51 -5.15 -17.93
C VAL A 347 14.71 -5.67 -19.11
N TRP A 348 13.40 -5.66 -19.00
CA TRP A 348 12.52 -5.88 -20.13
C TRP A 348 12.63 -4.63 -21.02
N GLN A 349 13.22 -4.78 -22.19
CA GLN A 349 13.18 -3.74 -23.21
C GLN A 349 11.73 -3.54 -23.65
N GLU A 350 11.34 -2.29 -23.85
CA GLU A 350 10.00 -1.94 -24.33
C GLU A 350 9.59 -2.80 -25.54
N PRO A 351 8.30 -3.14 -25.67
CA PRO A 351 7.79 -3.96 -26.78
C PRO A 351 8.02 -3.42 -28.19
N GLN A 352 8.53 -2.20 -28.32
CA GLN A 352 8.85 -1.60 -29.64
C GLN A 352 9.79 -2.48 -30.49
N SER A 353 10.62 -3.33 -29.88
CA SER A 353 11.45 -4.26 -30.63
C SER A 353 10.69 -5.52 -31.11
N LEU A 354 9.55 -5.84 -30.50
CA LEU A 354 8.69 -6.94 -30.95
C LEU A 354 7.73 -6.53 -32.07
N LEU A 355 7.42 -5.23 -32.17
CA LEU A 355 6.56 -4.69 -33.24
C LEU A 355 7.34 -4.34 -34.53
N SER A 356 8.68 -4.20 -34.45
CA SER A 356 9.53 -3.88 -35.61
C SER A 356 10.07 -5.09 -36.38
N GLY A 357 9.91 -6.29 -35.85
CA GLY A 357 10.43 -7.52 -36.44
C GLY A 357 9.35 -8.52 -36.83
N SER A 358 8.65 -8.30 -37.91
CA SER A 358 7.70 -9.15 -38.61
C SER A 358 6.20 -8.84 -38.44
N GLY A 359 5.67 -7.96 -39.26
CA GLY A 359 4.36 -8.16 -39.91
C GLY A 359 3.10 -8.23 -39.05
N PHE A 360 3.09 -7.70 -37.81
CA PHE A 360 1.83 -7.55 -37.07
C PHE A 360 1.25 -6.16 -37.39
N ASN A 361 0.34 -6.12 -38.37
CA ASN A 361 -0.46 -4.94 -38.67
C ASN A 361 -1.71 -4.98 -37.78
N PRO A 362 -1.90 -4.08 -36.81
CA PRO A 362 -3.07 -4.11 -35.95
C PRO A 362 -4.36 -3.58 -36.58
N LEU A 363 -4.37 -3.36 -37.92
CA LEU A 363 -5.50 -2.84 -38.69
C LEU A 363 -5.84 -3.75 -39.88
N SER A 364 -6.19 -5.00 -39.66
CA SER A 364 -6.95 -5.79 -40.61
C SER A 364 -7.90 -6.72 -39.89
#